data_5457e295fc63e789596bbc3188758741
#
_entry.id   5457e295fc63e789596bbc3188758741
#
_cell.length_a   1.000
_cell.length_b   1.000
_cell.length_c   1.000
_cell.angle_alpha   90.00
_cell.angle_beta   90.00
_cell.angle_gamma   90.00
#
_symmetry.space_group_name_H-M   'P 1'
#
loop_
_entity.id
_entity.type
_entity.pdbx_description
1 polymer ?
#
loop_
_entity_poly.entity_id
_entity_poly.type
_entity_poly.pdbx_seq_one_letter_code
_entity_poly.pdbx_strand_id
1 'polypeptide(L)'
;MSIVLVTGSCGLVGSESVKFFSSKGFDVIGIDNNSRLNFFGKDGDTTWVKKNLIKLYKNYIHKNIDIRNYSELEKIFKKNKNSIKLIIHSAAQ
;
A
#
# COMPACT_ATOMS: atom_id res chain seq x y z
N MET A 1 9.12 5.16 15.76
CA MET A 1 8.83 4.33 14.57
C MET A 1 8.30 5.23 13.46
N SER A 2 8.86 5.10 12.27
CA SER A 2 8.46 5.94 11.14
C SER A 2 7.71 5.10 10.11
N ILE A 3 6.52 5.57 9.75
CA ILE A 3 5.64 4.87 8.82
C ILE A 3 5.51 5.65 7.53
N VAL A 4 5.62 4.96 6.42
CA VAL A 4 5.30 5.49 5.09
C VAL A 4 4.00 4.81 4.64
N LEU A 5 3.02 5.60 4.27
CA LEU A 5 1.74 5.10 3.78
C LEU A 5 1.73 5.17 2.26
N VAL A 6 1.45 4.05 1.60
CA VAL A 6 1.43 3.97 0.15
C VAL A 6 0.06 3.50 -0.32
N THR A 7 -0.68 4.34 -1.04
CA THR A 7 -1.92 3.90 -1.68
C THR A 7 -1.58 3.36 -3.07
N GLY A 8 -2.29 2.33 -3.50
CA GLY A 8 -1.97 1.64 -4.74
C GLY A 8 -0.66 0.86 -4.64
N SER A 9 -0.41 0.27 -3.47
CA SER A 9 0.88 -0.35 -3.14
C SER A 9 1.28 -1.50 -4.05
N CYS A 10 0.33 -2.17 -4.69
CA CYS A 10 0.64 -3.28 -5.59
C CYS A 10 0.69 -2.85 -7.06
N GLY A 11 0.47 -1.58 -7.35
CA GLY A 11 0.66 -1.05 -8.69
C GLY A 11 2.13 -0.83 -9.01
N LEU A 12 2.43 -0.37 -10.22
CA LEU A 12 3.81 -0.20 -10.67
C LEU A 12 4.58 0.80 -9.80
N VAL A 13 4.06 2.01 -9.66
CA VAL A 13 4.72 3.06 -8.87
C VAL A 13 4.65 2.73 -7.39
N GLY A 14 3.49 2.29 -6.91
CA GLY A 14 3.30 1.97 -5.50
C GLY A 14 4.22 0.87 -5.01
N SER A 15 4.37 -0.21 -5.78
CA SER A 15 5.22 -1.32 -5.38
C SER A 15 6.70 -0.94 -5.34
N GLU A 16 7.13 -0.09 -6.26
CA GLU A 16 8.52 0.42 -6.23
C GLU A 16 8.74 1.30 -5.01
N SER A 17 7.75 2.09 -4.63
CA SER A 17 7.83 2.91 -3.42
C SER A 17 7.91 2.05 -2.17
N VAL A 18 7.11 0.98 -2.11
CA VAL A 18 7.18 0.04 -0.98
C VAL A 18 8.57 -0.55 -0.85
N LYS A 19 9.14 -1.02 -1.96
CA LYS A 19 10.48 -1.60 -1.97
C LYS A 19 11.53 -0.60 -1.48
N PHE A 20 11.46 0.62 -1.99
CA PHE A 20 12.42 1.66 -1.64
C PHE A 20 12.39 1.97 -0.13
N PHE A 21 11.22 2.28 0.40
CA PHE A 21 11.11 2.68 1.80
C PHE A 21 11.29 1.51 2.77
N SER A 22 10.83 0.33 2.40
CA SER A 22 11.05 -0.87 3.23
C SER A 22 12.54 -1.18 3.35
N SER A 23 13.29 -1.04 2.25
CA SER A 23 14.73 -1.29 2.26
C SER A 23 15.50 -0.24 3.04
N LYS A 24 14.90 0.95 3.24
CA LYS A 24 15.51 2.01 4.05
C LYS A 24 15.20 1.88 5.54
N GLY A 25 14.43 0.87 5.92
CA GLY A 25 14.13 0.62 7.33
C GLY A 25 12.82 1.23 7.82
N PHE A 26 12.04 1.85 6.95
CA PHE A 26 10.72 2.36 7.33
C PHE A 26 9.71 1.21 7.42
N ASP A 27 8.74 1.36 8.32
CA ASP A 27 7.56 0.52 8.26
C ASP A 27 6.64 1.09 7.19
N VAL A 28 6.13 0.23 6.33
CA VAL A 28 5.30 0.66 5.21
C VAL A 28 3.90 0.05 5.34
N ILE A 29 2.88 0.90 5.33
CA ILE A 29 1.50 0.45 5.25
C ILE A 29 1.04 0.66 3.82
N GLY A 30 0.74 -0.43 3.13
CA GLY A 30 0.26 -0.38 1.76
C GLY A 30 -1.25 -0.58 1.71
N ILE A 31 -1.92 0.25 0.94
CA ILE A 31 -3.36 0.19 0.75
C ILE A 31 -3.64 -0.13 -0.72
N ASP A 32 -4.23 -1.29 -0.95
CA ASP A 32 -4.55 -1.72 -2.31
C ASP A 32 -5.61 -2.82 -2.22
N ASN A 33 -6.67 -2.69 -3.00
CA ASN A 33 -7.73 -3.69 -3.04
C ASN A 33 -7.76 -4.45 -4.37
N ASN A 34 -6.67 -4.37 -5.14
CA ASN A 34 -6.56 -5.02 -6.44
C ASN A 34 -7.64 -4.56 -7.43
N SER A 35 -7.99 -3.27 -7.36
CA SER A 35 -9.05 -2.73 -8.21
C SER A 35 -8.74 -2.79 -9.70
N ARG A 36 -7.47 -2.90 -10.06
CA ARG A 36 -7.06 -3.08 -11.46
C ARG A 36 -7.66 -4.34 -12.09
N LEU A 37 -7.89 -5.36 -11.29
CA LEU A 37 -8.53 -6.59 -11.75
C LEU A 37 -9.95 -6.30 -12.27
N ASN A 38 -10.67 -5.40 -11.60
CA ASN A 38 -12.02 -5.04 -12.00
C ASN A 38 -12.08 -4.28 -13.32
N PHE A 39 -11.04 -3.51 -13.63
CA PHE A 39 -11.00 -2.68 -14.84
C PHE A 39 -10.30 -3.36 -16.00
N PHE A 40 -9.29 -4.16 -15.74
CA PHE A 40 -8.40 -4.69 -16.78
C PHE A 40 -8.40 -6.23 -16.84
N GLY A 41 -9.23 -6.90 -16.03
CA GLY A 41 -9.27 -8.35 -15.98
C GLY A 41 -7.96 -8.94 -15.46
N LYS A 42 -7.59 -10.10 -15.97
CA LYS A 42 -6.39 -10.81 -15.49
C LYS A 42 -5.11 -9.98 -15.63
N ASP A 43 -5.03 -9.14 -16.64
CA ASP A 43 -3.85 -8.32 -16.86
C ASP A 43 -3.67 -7.26 -15.78
N GLY A 44 -4.75 -6.91 -15.09
CA GLY A 44 -4.70 -5.96 -14.00
C GLY A 44 -4.54 -6.59 -12.63
N ASP A 45 -4.49 -7.92 -12.56
CA ASP A 45 -4.38 -8.61 -11.27
C ASP A 45 -2.99 -8.45 -10.67
N THR A 46 -2.94 -7.81 -9.49
CA THR A 46 -1.69 -7.54 -8.79
C THR A 46 -1.49 -8.42 -7.56
N THR A 47 -2.26 -9.50 -7.44
CA THR A 47 -2.16 -10.40 -6.28
C THR A 47 -0.74 -10.95 -6.10
N TRP A 48 -0.07 -11.29 -7.20
CA TRP A 48 1.30 -11.80 -7.14
C TRP A 48 2.28 -10.75 -6.60
N VAL A 49 2.05 -9.48 -6.89
CA VAL A 49 2.88 -8.38 -6.35
C VAL A 49 2.68 -8.29 -4.85
N LYS A 50 1.43 -8.32 -4.40
CA LYS A 50 1.09 -8.30 -2.98
C LYS A 50 1.80 -9.43 -2.23
N LYS A 51 1.73 -10.65 -2.75
CA LYS A 51 2.38 -11.81 -2.13
C LYS A 51 3.88 -11.64 -2.04
N ASN A 52 4.50 -11.11 -3.09
CA ASN A 52 5.93 -10.87 -3.10
C ASN A 52 6.34 -9.81 -2.06
N LEU A 53 5.59 -8.72 -1.96
CA LEU A 53 5.91 -7.67 -1.00
C LEU A 53 5.82 -8.19 0.42
N ILE A 54 4.79 -8.94 0.74
CA ILE A 54 4.61 -9.51 2.08
C ILE A 54 5.74 -10.50 2.39
N LYS A 55 6.14 -11.30 1.42
CA LYS A 55 7.20 -12.30 1.60
C LYS A 55 8.56 -11.67 1.79
N LEU A 56 8.89 -10.64 0.99
CA LEU A 56 10.22 -10.04 0.95
C LEU A 56 10.47 -9.00 2.04
N TYR A 57 9.43 -8.31 2.48
CA TYR A 57 9.58 -7.20 3.42
C TYR A 57 8.77 -7.42 4.68
N LYS A 58 9.45 -7.75 5.77
CA LYS A 58 8.80 -8.00 7.06
C LYS A 58 8.13 -6.75 7.65
N ASN A 59 8.62 -5.59 7.26
CA ASN A 59 8.10 -4.30 7.71
C ASN A 59 6.99 -3.74 6.81
N TYR A 60 6.51 -4.53 5.87
CA TYR A 60 5.37 -4.16 5.03
C TYR A 60 4.08 -4.72 5.61
N ILE A 61 3.10 -3.84 5.79
CA ILE A 61 1.76 -4.22 6.25
C ILE A 61 0.78 -3.90 5.14
N HIS A 62 0.06 -4.91 4.68
CA HIS A 62 -0.91 -4.74 3.60
C HIS A 62 -2.31 -4.57 4.16
N LYS A 63 -3.02 -3.55 3.69
CA LYS A 63 -4.43 -3.33 4.02
C LYS A 63 -5.24 -3.42 2.74
N ASN A 64 -6.13 -4.39 2.68
CA ASN A 64 -6.98 -4.62 1.52
C ASN A 64 -8.21 -3.70 1.61
N ILE A 65 -8.02 -2.42 1.29
CA ILE A 65 -9.02 -1.38 1.44
C ILE A 65 -9.14 -0.60 0.14
N ASP A 66 -10.37 -0.31 -0.26
CA ASP A 66 -10.64 0.62 -1.36
C ASP A 66 -10.38 2.04 -0.85
N ILE A 67 -9.62 2.84 -1.60
CA ILE A 67 -9.29 4.21 -1.18
C ILE A 67 -10.54 5.10 -1.07
N ARG A 68 -11.67 4.68 -1.63
CA ARG A 68 -12.94 5.39 -1.47
C ARG A 68 -13.60 5.11 -0.13
N ASN A 69 -13.11 4.13 0.61
CA ASN A 69 -13.64 3.80 1.93
C ASN A 69 -13.01 4.71 2.98
N TYR A 70 -13.53 5.93 3.08
CA TYR A 70 -12.97 6.97 3.96
C TYR A 70 -12.99 6.58 5.43
N SER A 71 -13.99 5.84 5.84
CA SER A 71 -14.13 5.38 7.22
C SER A 71 -12.93 4.50 7.63
N GLU A 72 -12.56 3.55 6.79
CA GLU A 72 -11.43 2.67 7.07
C GLU A 72 -10.09 3.41 7.00
N LEU A 73 -9.95 4.32 6.03
CA LEU A 73 -8.75 5.14 5.91
C LEU A 73 -8.57 6.02 7.14
N GLU A 74 -9.67 6.60 7.62
CA GLU A 74 -9.62 7.45 8.82
C GLU A 74 -9.12 6.69 10.04
N LYS A 75 -9.55 5.43 10.19
CA LYS A 75 -9.08 4.60 11.29
C LYS A 75 -7.57 4.38 11.24
N ILE A 76 -7.03 4.16 10.05
CA ILE A 76 -5.58 3.98 9.86
C ILE A 76 -4.84 5.26 10.21
N PHE A 77 -5.32 6.41 9.75
CA PHE A 77 -4.70 7.69 10.06
C PHE A 77 -4.71 8.00 11.55
N LYS A 78 -5.85 7.78 12.21
CA LYS A 78 -5.96 8.04 13.64
C LYS A 78 -5.04 7.15 14.47
N LYS A 79 -4.99 5.86 14.12
CA LYS A 79 -4.16 4.90 14.85
C LYS A 79 -2.68 5.22 14.74
N ASN A 80 -2.23 5.73 13.58
CA ASN A 80 -0.82 5.93 13.29
C ASN A 80 -0.43 7.41 13.18
N LYS A 81 -1.28 8.29 13.66
CA LYS A 81 -1.18 9.74 13.49
C LYS A 81 0.21 10.31 13.72
N ASN A 82 0.87 9.91 14.81
CA ASN A 82 2.16 10.47 15.19
C ASN A 82 3.35 9.77 14.52
N SER A 83 3.10 8.67 13.82
CA SER A 83 4.16 7.86 13.22
C SER A 83 4.24 8.01 11.72
N ILE A 84 3.17 8.43 11.06
CA ILE A 84 3.18 8.60 9.60
C ILE A 84 4.01 9.80 9.23
N LYS A 85 5.08 9.57 8.47
CA LYS A 85 6.03 10.62 8.05
C LYS A 85 5.85 11.01 6.60
N LEU A 86 5.27 10.13 5.78
CA LEU A 86 5.14 10.38 4.36
C LEU A 86 3.95 9.59 3.81
N ILE A 87 3.22 10.19 2.89
CA ILE A 87 2.13 9.53 2.19
C ILE A 87 2.42 9.59 0.71
N ILE A 88 2.43 8.42 0.06
CA ILE A 88 2.58 8.32 -1.38
C ILE A 88 1.27 7.83 -1.96
N HIS A 89 0.62 8.68 -2.72
CA HIS A 89 -0.68 8.38 -3.30
C HIS A 89 -0.50 8.03 -4.78
N SER A 90 -0.47 6.73 -5.08
CA SER A 90 -0.32 6.25 -6.44
C SER A 90 -1.53 5.47 -6.93
N ALA A 91 -2.57 5.38 -6.15
CA ALA A 91 -3.81 4.72 -6.57
C ALA A 91 -4.52 5.62 -7.58
N ALA A 92 -4.43 5.26 -8.85
CA ALA A 92 -5.08 6.00 -9.93
C ALA A 92 -6.43 5.38 -10.27
N GLN A 93 -7.37 6.21 -10.62
CA GLN A 93 -8.68 5.78 -11.09
C GLN A 93 -8.74 5.76 -12.60
#